data_cb27bb63e75d9f03641aeae5a0c29ff6
#
_entry.id   cb27bb63e75d9f03641aeae5a0c29ff6
#
_cell.length_a   1.000
_cell.length_b   1.000
_cell.length_c   1.000
_cell.angle_alpha   90.00
_cell.angle_beta   90.00
_cell.angle_gamma   90.00
#
_symmetry.space_group_name_H-M   'P 1'
#
loop_
_entity.id
_entity.type
_entity.pdbx_description
1 polymer ?
#
loop_
_entity_poly.entity_id
_entity_poly.type
_entity_poly.pdbx_seq_one_letter_code
_entity_poly.pdbx_strand_id
1 'polypeptide(L)'
;LETKSWWPAFSEQLSLLILTQFFWLASMTSRVSLPLIQALRNTASRLATEAPYQWGHMGSCNCGHLAQTITSLTKAEIHTQALQRYGDWERQLVDYCPTSGLPFDQTIDEMLAMGFSREDLTYLEKLGDPAVRHTIPFERRNTMRHNQRDDVVLYLQAWADLLEQQFLARLLTPAHQESALVEA
;
A
#
# COMPACT_ATOMS: atom_id res chain seq x y z
N LEU A 1 -37.14 -47.76 1.34
CA LEU A 1 -37.22 -46.30 1.18
C LEU A 1 -36.11 -45.65 1.97
N GLU A 2 -34.93 -45.49 1.33
CA GLU A 2 -33.78 -44.82 1.92
C GLU A 2 -33.84 -43.33 1.58
N THR A 3 -34.00 -42.51 2.60
CA THR A 3 -33.87 -41.04 2.48
C THR A 3 -32.38 -40.66 2.55
N LYS A 4 -31.75 -40.42 1.41
CA LYS A 4 -30.41 -39.83 1.36
C LYS A 4 -30.48 -38.36 1.83
N SER A 5 -29.86 -38.08 2.99
CA SER A 5 -29.72 -36.70 3.48
C SER A 5 -28.60 -35.98 2.69
N TRP A 6 -28.99 -34.89 2.07
CA TRP A 6 -28.13 -34.03 1.23
C TRP A 6 -27.39 -32.92 2.04
N TRP A 7 -27.23 -33.02 3.33
CA TRP A 7 -26.87 -31.94 4.22
C TRP A 7 -25.41 -31.78 4.66
N PRO A 8 -24.38 -32.51 4.23
CA PRO A 8 -23.00 -32.20 4.67
C PRO A 8 -22.18 -31.28 3.74
N ALA A 9 -22.58 -31.07 2.48
CA ALA A 9 -21.71 -30.39 1.52
C ALA A 9 -21.69 -28.84 1.62
N PHE A 10 -22.67 -28.22 2.27
CA PHE A 10 -22.81 -26.77 2.32
C PHE A 10 -21.94 -26.11 3.43
N SER A 11 -21.64 -26.82 4.52
CA SER A 11 -20.88 -26.27 5.65
C SER A 11 -19.36 -26.21 5.38
N GLU A 12 -18.82 -27.17 4.62
CA GLU A 12 -17.41 -27.18 4.27
C GLU A 12 -17.03 -26.10 3.24
N GLN A 13 -17.88 -25.83 2.27
CA GLN A 13 -17.61 -24.77 1.28
C GLN A 13 -17.65 -23.37 1.88
N LEU A 14 -18.53 -23.11 2.85
CA LEU A 14 -18.57 -21.84 3.58
C LEU A 14 -17.32 -21.66 4.47
N SER A 15 -16.84 -22.71 5.09
CA SER A 15 -15.61 -22.67 5.91
C SER A 15 -14.36 -22.39 5.06
N LEU A 16 -14.26 -22.99 3.87
CA LEU A 16 -13.16 -22.75 2.94
C LEU A 16 -13.17 -21.32 2.37
N LEU A 17 -14.33 -20.77 2.07
CA LEU A 17 -14.46 -19.37 1.61
C LEU A 17 -14.10 -18.37 2.71
N ILE A 18 -14.46 -18.63 3.94
CA ILE A 18 -14.09 -17.80 5.09
C ILE A 18 -12.58 -17.89 5.35
N LEU A 19 -12.00 -19.08 5.30
CA LEU A 19 -10.57 -19.28 5.48
C LEU A 19 -9.73 -18.65 4.37
N THR A 20 -10.18 -18.71 3.11
CA THR A 20 -9.48 -18.05 2.01
C THR A 20 -9.56 -16.53 2.09
N GLN A 21 -10.67 -15.97 2.56
CA GLN A 21 -10.77 -14.53 2.83
C GLN A 21 -9.87 -14.11 4.01
N PHE A 22 -9.77 -14.91 5.08
CA PHE A 22 -8.86 -14.64 6.19
C PHE A 22 -7.38 -14.78 5.78
N PHE A 23 -7.05 -15.74 4.94
CA PHE A 23 -5.67 -15.90 4.43
C PHE A 23 -5.25 -14.77 3.50
N TRP A 24 -6.19 -14.21 2.74
CA TRP A 24 -5.94 -13.04 1.87
C TRP A 24 -5.70 -11.77 2.69
N LEU A 25 -6.41 -11.59 3.81
CA LEU A 25 -6.21 -10.49 4.77
C LEU A 25 -4.88 -10.57 5.54
N ALA A 26 -4.35 -11.77 5.75
CA ALA A 26 -3.09 -11.98 6.46
C ALA A 26 -1.84 -11.72 5.60
N SER A 27 -1.97 -11.67 4.28
CA SER A 27 -0.84 -11.46 3.36
C SER A 27 -0.44 -9.97 3.19
N MET A 28 -1.21 -9.04 3.71
CA MET A 28 -0.86 -7.62 3.71
C MET A 28 -0.11 -7.27 5.01
N THR A 29 1.17 -7.59 5.06
CA THR A 29 2.07 -7.24 6.17
C THR A 29 2.57 -5.80 6.14
N SER A 30 1.85 -4.86 5.55
CA SER A 30 2.12 -3.46 5.86
C SER A 30 1.67 -3.21 7.31
N ARG A 31 2.55 -2.65 8.12
CA ARG A 31 2.25 -2.27 9.50
C ARG A 31 1.27 -1.10 9.47
N VAL A 32 -0.02 -1.38 9.28
CA VAL A 32 -1.06 -0.35 9.21
C VAL A 32 -1.00 0.50 10.48
N SER A 33 -0.67 1.76 10.32
CA SER A 33 -0.51 2.73 11.41
C SER A 33 -1.12 4.07 11.02
N LEU A 34 -1.53 4.86 12.02
CA LEU A 34 -2.04 6.20 11.76
C LEU A 34 -1.05 7.11 11.03
N PRO A 35 0.27 7.12 11.37
CA PRO A 35 1.25 7.90 10.62
C PRO A 35 1.31 7.54 9.12
N LEU A 36 1.24 6.25 8.78
CA LEU A 36 1.25 5.80 7.40
C LEU A 36 0.00 6.28 6.63
N ILE A 37 -1.19 6.12 7.24
CA ILE A 37 -2.45 6.61 6.68
C ILE A 37 -2.38 8.12 6.45
N GLN A 38 -1.87 8.86 7.44
CA GLN A 38 -1.73 10.30 7.36
C GLN A 38 -0.74 10.73 6.28
N ALA A 39 0.37 10.00 6.09
CA ALA A 39 1.34 10.28 5.03
C ALA A 39 0.70 10.16 3.64
N LEU A 40 -0.12 9.13 3.40
CA LEU A 40 -0.87 8.97 2.15
C LEU A 40 -1.86 10.13 1.92
N ARG A 41 -2.64 10.50 2.95
CA ARG A 41 -3.61 11.61 2.87
C ARG A 41 -2.94 12.95 2.64
N ASN A 42 -1.84 13.24 3.33
CA ASN A 42 -1.08 14.46 3.14
C ASN A 42 -0.49 14.54 1.73
N THR A 43 0.01 13.42 1.21
CA THR A 43 0.54 13.34 -0.16
C THR A 43 -0.57 13.60 -1.18
N ALA A 44 -1.73 12.96 -1.02
CA ALA A 44 -2.89 13.16 -1.89
C ALA A 44 -3.38 14.62 -1.86
N SER A 45 -3.51 15.19 -0.66
CA SER A 45 -3.93 16.59 -0.48
C SER A 45 -2.97 17.56 -1.15
N ARG A 46 -1.67 17.38 -0.97
CA ARG A 46 -0.65 18.22 -1.59
C ARG A 46 -0.68 18.13 -3.12
N LEU A 47 -0.85 16.93 -3.67
CA LEU A 47 -1.01 16.74 -5.12
C LEU A 47 -2.29 17.39 -5.66
N ALA A 48 -3.38 17.33 -4.91
CA ALA A 48 -4.66 17.95 -5.29
C ALA A 48 -4.59 19.49 -5.30
N THR A 49 -3.69 20.10 -4.51
CA THR A 49 -3.51 21.56 -4.38
C THR A 49 -2.42 22.12 -5.28
N GLU A 50 -2.23 21.59 -6.47
CA GLU A 50 -1.32 22.12 -7.50
C GLU A 50 0.19 21.91 -7.29
N ALA A 51 0.61 21.00 -6.40
CA ALA A 51 2.03 20.62 -6.34
C ALA A 51 2.52 20.17 -7.72
N PRO A 52 3.68 20.66 -8.20
CA PRO A 52 4.18 20.32 -9.52
C PRO A 52 4.39 18.80 -9.65
N TYR A 53 3.57 18.15 -10.43
CA TYR A 53 3.65 16.72 -10.72
C TYR A 53 4.34 16.49 -12.06
N GLN A 54 5.33 15.61 -12.08
CA GLN A 54 6.08 15.26 -13.29
C GLN A 54 6.46 13.78 -13.26
N TRP A 55 5.80 12.99 -14.08
CA TRP A 55 6.23 11.60 -14.32
C TRP A 55 7.64 11.58 -14.93
N GLY A 56 8.50 10.68 -14.44
CA GLY A 56 9.89 10.60 -14.88
C GLY A 56 10.87 11.50 -14.11
N HIS A 57 10.38 12.38 -13.23
CA HIS A 57 11.20 13.11 -12.28
C HIS A 57 11.07 12.46 -10.89
N MET A 58 12.09 11.72 -10.45
CA MET A 58 12.00 10.84 -9.26
C MET A 58 11.58 11.56 -7.97
N GLY A 59 11.83 12.87 -7.86
CA GLY A 59 11.33 13.67 -6.75
C GLY A 59 9.91 14.23 -6.94
N SER A 60 9.28 14.10 -8.12
CA SER A 60 7.96 14.68 -8.43
C SER A 60 6.97 13.67 -9.03
N CYS A 61 7.34 12.40 -9.14
CA CYS A 61 6.46 11.28 -9.50
C CYS A 61 5.66 10.79 -8.27
N ASN A 62 4.92 9.70 -8.41
CA ASN A 62 4.09 9.12 -7.36
C ASN A 62 4.87 8.87 -6.07
N CYS A 63 5.92 8.04 -6.14
CA CYS A 63 6.78 7.75 -4.99
C CYS A 63 7.57 8.98 -4.53
N GLY A 64 8.02 9.83 -5.45
CA GLY A 64 8.71 11.07 -5.12
C GLY A 64 7.89 12.02 -4.27
N HIS A 65 6.60 12.16 -4.54
CA HIS A 65 5.71 12.97 -3.69
C HIS A 65 5.48 12.34 -2.32
N LEU A 66 5.37 11.01 -2.23
CA LEU A 66 5.29 10.33 -0.94
C LEU A 66 6.60 10.52 -0.15
N ALA A 67 7.74 10.34 -0.80
CA ALA A 67 9.05 10.56 -0.20
C ALA A 67 9.19 11.98 0.37
N GLN A 68 8.82 13.02 -0.41
CA GLN A 68 8.82 14.40 0.09
C GLN A 68 7.97 14.57 1.36
N THR A 69 6.83 13.89 1.44
CA THR A 69 5.92 13.98 2.61
C THR A 69 6.54 13.33 3.84
N ILE A 70 7.26 12.23 3.68
CA ILE A 70 7.84 11.46 4.79
C ILE A 70 9.17 12.06 5.26
N THR A 71 10.07 12.35 4.32
CA THR A 71 11.44 12.77 4.63
C THR A 71 11.59 14.27 4.80
N SER A 72 10.60 15.06 4.40
CA SER A 72 10.68 16.53 4.31
C SER A 72 11.74 17.07 3.34
N LEU A 73 12.34 16.19 2.54
CA LEU A 73 13.27 16.59 1.47
C LEU A 73 12.52 17.26 0.32
N THR A 74 13.18 18.18 -0.35
CA THR A 74 12.64 18.81 -1.56
C THR A 74 12.67 17.84 -2.75
N LYS A 75 11.85 18.12 -3.76
CA LYS A 75 11.86 17.33 -5.00
C LYS A 75 13.22 17.29 -5.69
N ALA A 76 14.00 18.39 -5.58
CA ALA A 76 15.32 18.50 -6.18
C ALA A 76 16.33 17.63 -5.46
N GLU A 77 16.32 17.61 -4.13
CA GLU A 77 17.19 16.76 -3.31
C GLU A 77 16.92 15.29 -3.59
N ILE A 78 15.66 14.85 -3.56
CA ILE A 78 15.28 13.45 -3.85
C ILE A 78 15.71 13.07 -5.28
N HIS A 79 15.46 13.93 -6.26
CA HIS A 79 15.85 13.65 -7.65
C HIS A 79 17.37 13.55 -7.81
N THR A 80 18.10 14.47 -7.19
CA THR A 80 19.58 14.46 -7.22
C THR A 80 20.16 13.20 -6.58
N GLN A 81 19.63 12.79 -5.42
CA GLN A 81 20.01 11.55 -4.74
C GLN A 81 19.72 10.31 -5.61
N ALA A 82 18.53 10.27 -6.20
CA ALA A 82 18.11 9.15 -7.05
C ALA A 82 18.97 9.02 -8.32
N LEU A 83 19.43 10.12 -8.90
CA LEU A 83 20.32 10.11 -10.08
C LEU A 83 21.72 9.55 -9.80
N GLN A 84 22.11 9.39 -8.54
CA GLN A 84 23.36 8.73 -8.17
C GLN A 84 23.29 7.21 -8.37
N ARG A 85 22.10 6.67 -8.59
CA ARG A 85 21.86 5.27 -8.90
C ARG A 85 21.25 5.11 -10.29
N TYR A 86 21.36 3.91 -10.86
CA TYR A 86 20.79 3.59 -12.16
C TYR A 86 19.34 3.11 -12.04
N GLY A 87 18.46 3.59 -12.92
CA GLY A 87 17.09 3.12 -13.05
C GLY A 87 16.05 4.03 -12.39
N ASP A 88 14.79 3.62 -12.50
CA ASP A 88 13.63 4.22 -11.86
C ASP A 88 13.39 3.68 -10.44
N TRP A 89 12.35 4.12 -9.77
CA TRP A 89 11.98 3.66 -8.43
C TRP A 89 11.88 2.14 -8.34
N GLU A 90 11.16 1.52 -9.28
CA GLU A 90 10.98 0.06 -9.29
C GLU A 90 12.31 -0.67 -9.34
N ARG A 91 13.19 -0.27 -10.24
CA ARG A 91 14.51 -0.89 -10.41
C ARG A 91 15.40 -0.67 -9.19
N GLN A 92 15.43 0.54 -8.63
CA GLN A 92 16.21 0.84 -7.44
C GLN A 92 15.70 0.11 -6.19
N LEU A 93 14.39 -0.15 -6.09
CA LEU A 93 13.80 -0.93 -5.00
C LEU A 93 14.16 -2.42 -5.09
N VAL A 94 14.30 -2.98 -6.29
CA VAL A 94 14.76 -4.38 -6.48
C VAL A 94 16.21 -4.54 -6.01
N ASP A 95 17.07 -3.60 -6.39
CA ASP A 95 18.52 -3.65 -6.10
C ASP A 95 18.86 -2.98 -4.76
N TYR A 96 17.86 -2.63 -3.95
CA TYR A 96 18.05 -1.95 -2.69
C TYR A 96 18.91 -2.77 -1.71
N CYS A 97 19.97 -2.13 -1.22
CA CYS A 97 20.84 -2.66 -0.18
C CYS A 97 20.98 -1.64 0.95
N PRO A 98 20.51 -1.91 2.18
CA PRO A 98 20.59 -0.98 3.31
C PRO A 98 22.01 -0.58 3.68
N THR A 99 23.01 -1.36 3.28
CA THR A 99 24.41 -1.14 3.60
C THR A 99 25.18 -0.34 2.54
N SER A 100 24.51 0.04 1.44
CA SER A 100 25.17 0.80 0.36
C SER A 100 25.61 2.19 0.79
N GLY A 101 24.96 2.77 1.82
CA GLY A 101 25.27 4.10 2.36
C GLY A 101 24.97 5.25 1.39
N LEU A 102 24.22 5.01 0.32
CA LEU A 102 23.86 6.05 -0.63
C LEU A 102 22.70 6.89 -0.10
N PRO A 103 22.67 8.21 -0.38
CA PRO A 103 21.62 9.09 0.13
C PRO A 103 20.19 8.68 -0.26
N PHE A 104 20.01 8.05 -1.44
CA PHE A 104 18.69 7.55 -1.86
C PHE A 104 18.26 6.32 -1.06
N ASP A 105 19.18 5.53 -0.56
CA ASP A 105 18.87 4.43 0.36
C ASP A 105 18.28 4.96 1.66
N GLN A 106 18.76 6.09 2.17
CA GLN A 106 18.17 6.75 3.34
C GLN A 106 16.71 7.15 3.09
N THR A 107 16.39 7.70 1.92
CA THR A 107 15.01 8.04 1.56
C THR A 107 14.13 6.79 1.55
N ILE A 108 14.61 5.68 0.98
CA ILE A 108 13.89 4.41 0.97
C ILE A 108 13.76 3.86 2.40
N ASP A 109 14.82 3.90 3.20
CA ASP A 109 14.82 3.46 4.61
C ASP A 109 13.76 4.19 5.43
N GLU A 110 13.64 5.50 5.28
CA GLU A 110 12.64 6.31 5.97
C GLU A 110 11.21 5.90 5.55
N MET A 111 10.98 5.61 4.27
CA MET A 111 9.68 5.12 3.78
C MET A 111 9.36 3.72 4.36
N LEU A 112 10.35 2.81 4.38
CA LEU A 112 10.20 1.48 4.96
C LEU A 112 9.99 1.56 6.49
N ALA A 113 10.69 2.45 7.18
CA ALA A 113 10.54 2.69 8.62
C ALA A 113 9.15 3.26 8.97
N MET A 114 8.53 4.03 8.07
CA MET A 114 7.15 4.50 8.20
C MET A 114 6.14 3.34 8.17
N GLY A 115 6.51 2.19 7.58
CA GLY A 115 5.69 0.98 7.48
C GLY A 115 5.36 0.54 6.06
N PHE A 116 5.82 1.27 5.04
CA PHE A 116 5.69 0.83 3.65
C PHE A 116 6.60 -0.37 3.37
N SER A 117 6.16 -1.28 2.53
CA SER A 117 6.99 -2.32 1.94
C SER A 117 7.56 -1.87 0.58
N ARG A 118 8.56 -2.57 0.08
CA ARG A 118 9.05 -2.35 -1.29
C ARG A 118 7.97 -2.59 -2.33
N GLU A 119 7.12 -3.58 -2.09
CA GLU A 119 6.01 -3.92 -2.96
C GLU A 119 4.97 -2.79 -3.00
N ASP A 120 4.66 -2.19 -1.84
CA ASP A 120 3.79 -1.01 -1.76
C ASP A 120 4.30 0.14 -2.64
N LEU A 121 5.61 0.42 -2.58
CA LEU A 121 6.21 1.48 -3.39
C LEU A 121 6.21 1.15 -4.89
N THR A 122 6.45 -0.11 -5.24
CA THR A 122 6.34 -0.59 -6.62
C THR A 122 4.91 -0.46 -7.15
N TYR A 123 3.93 -0.83 -6.33
CA TYR A 123 2.52 -0.66 -6.68
C TYR A 123 2.11 0.81 -6.79
N LEU A 124 2.62 1.68 -5.90
CA LEU A 124 2.35 3.12 -5.99
C LEU A 124 2.88 3.71 -7.30
N GLU A 125 4.06 3.30 -7.74
CA GLU A 125 4.62 3.79 -9.00
C GLU A 125 3.68 3.54 -10.19
N LYS A 126 3.01 2.38 -10.21
CA LYS A 126 2.15 1.95 -11.32
C LYS A 126 0.66 2.00 -11.01
N LEU A 127 0.25 2.43 -9.82
CA LEU A 127 -1.12 2.36 -9.30
C LEU A 127 -1.69 0.94 -9.43
N GLY A 128 -0.88 -0.06 -9.03
CA GLY A 128 -1.07 -1.45 -9.41
C GLY A 128 -1.61 -2.37 -8.33
N ASP A 129 -1.68 -1.97 -7.04
CA ASP A 129 -2.16 -2.83 -5.97
C ASP A 129 -3.60 -3.29 -6.23
N PRO A 130 -3.85 -4.60 -6.35
CA PRO A 130 -5.19 -5.12 -6.62
C PRO A 130 -6.20 -4.78 -5.53
N ALA A 131 -5.78 -4.76 -4.25
CA ALA A 131 -6.68 -4.48 -3.13
C ALA A 131 -7.13 -3.03 -3.16
N VAL A 132 -6.21 -2.08 -3.37
CA VAL A 132 -6.54 -0.66 -3.53
C VAL A 132 -7.42 -0.45 -4.76
N ARG A 133 -7.07 -1.04 -5.89
CA ARG A 133 -7.85 -0.92 -7.13
C ARG A 133 -9.28 -1.43 -6.98
N HIS A 134 -9.52 -2.46 -6.18
CA HIS A 134 -10.86 -3.00 -5.93
C HIS A 134 -11.77 -2.03 -5.18
N THR A 135 -11.24 -1.13 -4.36
CA THR A 135 -12.05 -0.10 -3.67
C THR A 135 -12.47 1.05 -4.59
N ILE A 136 -11.80 1.21 -5.73
CA ILE A 136 -12.12 2.26 -6.72
C ILE A 136 -13.24 1.76 -7.65
N PRO A 137 -14.24 2.61 -8.01
CA PRO A 137 -15.30 2.25 -8.94
C PRO A 137 -14.76 1.68 -10.27
N PHE A 138 -15.43 0.65 -10.79
CA PHE A 138 -14.97 -0.13 -11.94
C PHE A 138 -14.63 0.73 -13.16
N GLU A 139 -15.46 1.73 -13.48
CA GLU A 139 -15.28 2.62 -14.62
C GLU A 139 -14.01 3.46 -14.48
N ARG A 140 -13.70 3.92 -13.26
CA ARG A 140 -12.51 4.72 -12.98
C ARG A 140 -11.25 3.87 -12.96
N ARG A 141 -11.25 2.73 -12.25
CA ARG A 141 -10.04 1.89 -12.13
C ARG A 141 -9.52 1.37 -13.47
N ASN A 142 -10.42 1.15 -14.46
CA ASN A 142 -10.02 0.66 -15.78
C ASN A 142 -9.44 1.75 -16.69
N THR A 143 -9.67 3.02 -16.38
CA THR A 143 -9.16 4.17 -17.12
C THR A 143 -7.99 4.86 -16.44
N MET A 144 -7.62 4.45 -15.21
CA MET A 144 -6.53 5.05 -14.45
C MET A 144 -5.20 4.95 -15.18
N ARG A 145 -4.46 6.04 -15.14
CA ARG A 145 -3.09 6.16 -15.70
C ARG A 145 -2.14 6.60 -14.60
N HIS A 146 -1.09 5.82 -14.39
CA HIS A 146 -0.08 6.08 -13.37
C HIS A 146 0.70 7.39 -13.56
N ASN A 147 0.65 7.99 -14.75
CA ASN A 147 1.27 9.25 -15.10
C ASN A 147 0.30 10.45 -15.13
N GLN A 148 -0.88 10.30 -14.57
CA GLN A 148 -1.88 11.36 -14.43
C GLN A 148 -2.06 11.72 -12.96
N ARG A 149 -1.81 13.00 -12.60
CA ARG A 149 -1.89 13.48 -11.22
C ARG A 149 -3.20 13.14 -10.52
N ASP A 150 -4.33 13.35 -11.19
CA ASP A 150 -5.65 13.14 -10.58
C ASP A 150 -5.94 11.67 -10.30
N ASP A 151 -5.40 10.76 -11.13
CA ASP A 151 -5.50 9.32 -10.90
C ASP A 151 -4.59 8.88 -9.73
N VAL A 152 -3.43 9.52 -9.57
CA VAL A 152 -2.55 9.29 -8.41
C VAL A 152 -3.21 9.77 -7.12
N VAL A 153 -3.84 10.95 -7.14
CA VAL A 153 -4.61 11.47 -6.00
C VAL A 153 -5.72 10.50 -5.60
N LEU A 154 -6.52 10.05 -6.57
CA LEU A 154 -7.59 9.08 -6.33
C LEU A 154 -7.06 7.79 -5.72
N TYR A 155 -5.95 7.27 -6.25
CA TYR A 155 -5.34 6.04 -5.76
C TYR A 155 -4.82 6.16 -4.32
N LEU A 156 -4.13 7.26 -4.01
CA LEU A 156 -3.61 7.53 -2.66
C LEU A 156 -4.74 7.67 -1.63
N GLN A 157 -5.85 8.33 -2.00
CA GLN A 157 -7.04 8.44 -1.15
C GLN A 157 -7.68 7.07 -0.91
N ALA A 158 -7.91 6.30 -1.97
CA ALA A 158 -8.46 4.95 -1.87
C ALA A 158 -7.59 4.02 -1.01
N TRP A 159 -6.27 4.14 -1.13
CA TRP A 159 -5.34 3.37 -0.33
C TRP A 159 -5.38 3.78 1.15
N ALA A 160 -5.38 5.08 1.44
CA ALA A 160 -5.51 5.57 2.81
C ALA A 160 -6.83 5.10 3.47
N ASP A 161 -7.94 5.15 2.74
CA ASP A 161 -9.25 4.72 3.23
C ASP A 161 -9.30 3.20 3.47
N LEU A 162 -8.70 2.40 2.59
CA LEU A 162 -8.57 0.95 2.79
C LEU A 162 -7.78 0.62 4.06
N LEU A 163 -6.65 1.28 4.28
CA LEU A 163 -5.81 1.08 5.46
C LEU A 163 -6.51 1.55 6.74
N GLU A 164 -7.25 2.65 6.68
CA GLU A 164 -8.04 3.12 7.83
C GLU A 164 -9.13 2.12 8.20
N GLN A 165 -9.86 1.56 7.23
CA GLN A 165 -10.84 0.51 7.48
C GLN A 165 -10.19 -0.71 8.16
N GLN A 166 -9.02 -1.14 7.68
CA GLN A 166 -8.26 -2.24 8.29
C GLN A 166 -7.80 -1.91 9.70
N PHE A 167 -7.33 -0.69 9.94
CA PHE A 167 -6.92 -0.21 11.26
C PHE A 167 -8.08 -0.24 12.24
N LEU A 168 -9.24 0.31 11.87
CA LEU A 168 -10.44 0.33 12.70
C LEU A 168 -10.98 -1.10 12.95
N ALA A 169 -10.99 -1.97 11.95
CA ALA A 169 -11.41 -3.35 12.11
C ALA A 169 -10.56 -4.09 13.16
N ARG A 170 -9.23 -3.86 13.20
CA ARG A 170 -8.34 -4.43 14.21
C ARG A 170 -8.65 -3.92 15.62
N LEU A 171 -8.98 -2.62 15.77
CA LEU A 171 -9.34 -2.04 17.07
C LEU A 171 -10.67 -2.59 17.59
N LEU A 172 -11.60 -2.92 16.70
CA LEU A 172 -12.93 -3.41 17.05
C LEU A 172 -12.98 -4.93 17.27
N THR A 173 -11.95 -5.68 16.83
CA THR A 173 -11.85 -7.12 17.08
C THR A 173 -11.29 -7.32 18.50
N PRO A 174 -12.10 -7.75 19.49
CA PRO A 174 -11.62 -7.92 20.85
C PRO A 174 -10.55 -9.03 20.89
N ALA A 175 -9.52 -8.84 21.72
CA ALA A 175 -8.40 -9.76 21.96
C ALA A 175 -8.81 -11.11 22.60
N HIS A 176 -10.02 -11.58 22.39
CA HIS A 176 -10.59 -12.77 23.07
C HIS A 176 -10.29 -14.11 22.36
N GLN A 177 -9.49 -14.13 21.30
CA GLN A 177 -9.16 -15.40 20.63
C GLN A 177 -7.80 -15.98 21.01
N GLU A 178 -6.96 -15.28 21.75
CA GLU A 178 -5.62 -15.81 22.11
C GLU A 178 -5.62 -16.68 23.36
N SER A 179 -6.62 -16.58 24.23
CA SER A 179 -6.72 -17.38 25.46
C SER A 179 -7.37 -18.76 25.29
N ALA A 180 -8.04 -19.02 24.17
CA ALA A 180 -8.73 -20.30 23.97
C ALA A 180 -7.83 -21.42 23.33
N LEU A 181 -6.61 -21.08 22.90
CA LEU A 181 -5.66 -22.05 22.31
C LEU A 181 -4.57 -22.54 23.28
N VAL A 182 -4.57 -22.07 24.53
CA VAL A 182 -3.58 -22.48 25.55
C VAL A 182 -4.15 -23.52 26.53
N GLU A 183 -5.45 -23.80 26.47
CA GLU A 183 -6.11 -24.78 27.36
C GLU A 183 -6.68 -26.01 26.61
N ALA A 184 -6.13 -26.39 25.46
CA ALA A 184 -6.55 -27.62 24.75
C ALA A 184 -5.36 -28.58 24.54
#